data_4a5a7d7462efb4672c77c2daa39258b1
#
_entry.id   4a5a7d7462efb4672c77c2daa39258b1
#
_cell.length_a   1.000
_cell.length_b   1.000
_cell.length_c   1.000
_cell.angle_alpha   90.00
_cell.angle_beta   90.00
_cell.angle_gamma   90.00
#
_symmetry.space_group_name_H-M   'P 1'
#
loop_
_entity.id
_entity.type
_entity.pdbx_description
1 polymer ?
#
loop_
_entity_poly.entity_id
_entity_poly.type
_entity_poly.pdbx_seq_one_letter_code
_entity_poly.pdbx_strand_id
1 'polypeptide(L)'
;MKKESNKNFNLLLTASTFSNLADGIAGFAYPWLFSLLTRDPLLISIVSVLVNLPRLIFVLYAGVIADKFNRQKILIYTRLGQVFLTAIFIILIYINLDNIPKVVQFDEPQFDSKFLIISAAYLLAFMFGLLEVTRDNAAQAFLPQIVSKDNLPKANGRLFGIEIVTNSFLGTPVGGFLIGFSLITPFIFDTLLMLVSVFFITGIKGKFGRPEGINKEQNTSEMIKEGVEWLKNNTLLKRLAIYTGIANFFGSMQFPIMILFAQELIGLNAIQYSFLAYGAAIGGLVGSQVANKVNARLEESKTLLISVALFGIGMFAPYVTSNPFIVAGSFGLSSFGSVLWNVQAVSIRQALIPDNLLGRVNSVYRLLALGLNPIGAIFGGAIVKILDSSFSREFALRFPFLLSGIFMFILFLTAPKLLSQKLIDKTKNIPID
;
A
#
# COMPACT_ATOMS: atom_id res chain seq x y z
N MET A 1 -13.75 21.31 26.75
CA MET A 1 -12.69 20.34 26.34
C MET A 1 -13.24 19.05 25.71
N LYS A 2 -14.04 18.17 26.37
CA LYS A 2 -14.56 16.92 25.71
C LYS A 2 -15.39 17.17 24.44
N LYS A 3 -16.24 18.20 24.42
CA LYS A 3 -17.10 18.51 23.25
C LYS A 3 -16.31 19.05 22.06
N GLU A 4 -15.25 19.79 22.28
CA GLU A 4 -14.36 20.35 21.26
C GLU A 4 -13.43 19.31 20.67
N SER A 5 -12.90 18.40 21.51
CA SER A 5 -12.13 17.23 21.08
C SER A 5 -12.96 16.31 20.16
N ASN A 6 -14.23 16.04 20.50
CA ASN A 6 -15.11 15.24 19.66
C ASN A 6 -15.43 15.93 18.33
N LYS A 7 -15.58 17.26 18.30
CA LYS A 7 -15.81 18.03 17.08
C LYS A 7 -14.59 17.97 16.15
N ASN A 8 -13.39 18.19 16.67
CA ASN A 8 -12.14 18.13 15.91
C ASN A 8 -11.90 16.73 15.34
N PHE A 9 -12.15 15.68 16.13
CA PHE A 9 -12.03 14.31 15.65
C PHE A 9 -13.05 13.99 14.55
N ASN A 10 -14.30 14.44 14.66
CA ASN A 10 -15.28 14.24 13.62
C ASN A 10 -14.92 14.99 12.33
N LEU A 11 -14.38 16.19 12.41
CA LEU A 11 -13.86 16.93 11.26
C LEU A 11 -12.70 16.17 10.60
N LEU A 12 -11.75 15.63 11.39
CA LEU A 12 -10.66 14.81 10.87
C LEU A 12 -11.20 13.53 10.21
N LEU A 13 -12.17 12.86 10.85
CA LEU A 13 -12.77 11.64 10.33
C LEU A 13 -13.46 11.89 8.98
N THR A 14 -14.23 13.00 8.87
CA THR A 14 -14.86 13.40 7.62
C THR A 14 -13.82 13.77 6.56
N ALA A 15 -12.79 14.52 6.91
CA ALA A 15 -11.67 14.82 6.00
C ALA A 15 -10.99 13.54 5.50
N SER A 16 -10.75 12.57 6.38
CA SER A 16 -10.17 11.27 6.03
C SER A 16 -11.09 10.46 5.12
N THR A 17 -12.40 10.52 5.30
CA THR A 17 -13.38 9.88 4.43
C THR A 17 -13.22 10.34 2.97
N PHE A 18 -13.23 11.65 2.75
CA PHE A 18 -13.07 12.23 1.41
C PHE A 18 -11.67 12.01 0.84
N SER A 19 -10.64 12.13 1.68
CA SER A 19 -9.26 11.88 1.31
C SER A 19 -9.04 10.45 0.85
N ASN A 20 -9.50 9.46 1.62
CA ASN A 20 -9.34 8.04 1.28
C ASN A 20 -10.19 7.64 0.06
N LEU A 21 -11.35 8.26 -0.13
CA LEU A 21 -12.15 8.05 -1.34
C LEU A 21 -11.41 8.57 -2.58
N ALA A 22 -10.81 9.76 -2.50
CA ALA A 22 -9.95 10.32 -3.54
C ALA A 22 -8.77 9.39 -3.84
N ASP A 23 -8.03 8.98 -2.80
CA ASP A 23 -6.88 8.08 -2.93
C ASP A 23 -7.28 6.73 -3.59
N GLY A 24 -8.47 6.19 -3.31
CA GLY A 24 -9.01 4.97 -3.94
C GLY A 24 -9.37 5.16 -5.41
N ILE A 25 -9.98 6.29 -5.78
CA ILE A 25 -10.29 6.65 -7.17
C ILE A 25 -8.98 6.79 -7.97
N ALA A 26 -8.01 7.54 -7.44
CA ALA A 26 -6.70 7.76 -8.05
C ALA A 26 -5.90 6.46 -8.19
N GLY A 27 -5.90 5.62 -7.14
CA GLY A 27 -5.23 4.32 -7.12
C GLY A 27 -5.69 3.36 -8.22
N PHE A 28 -6.92 3.53 -8.71
CA PHE A 28 -7.44 2.82 -9.87
C PHE A 28 -7.14 3.58 -11.19
N ALA A 29 -7.43 4.89 -11.22
CA ALA A 29 -7.43 5.67 -12.45
C ALA A 29 -6.02 5.85 -13.05
N TYR A 30 -4.99 6.06 -12.23
CA TYR A 30 -3.62 6.20 -12.72
C TYR A 30 -3.10 4.92 -13.41
N PRO A 31 -3.14 3.72 -12.81
CA PRO A 31 -2.72 2.49 -13.51
C PRO A 31 -3.53 2.22 -14.77
N TRP A 32 -4.85 2.46 -14.76
CA TRP A 32 -5.68 2.28 -15.92
C TRP A 32 -5.26 3.20 -17.07
N LEU A 33 -5.10 4.50 -16.80
CA LEU A 33 -4.63 5.44 -17.81
C LEU A 33 -3.26 5.04 -18.35
N PHE A 34 -2.32 4.62 -17.47
CA PHE A 34 -1.01 4.16 -17.90
C PHE A 34 -1.08 2.97 -18.85
N SER A 35 -1.99 2.04 -18.60
CA SER A 35 -2.20 0.89 -19.49
C SER A 35 -2.78 1.27 -20.87
N LEU A 36 -3.38 2.45 -21.01
CA LEU A 36 -3.78 3.01 -22.30
C LEU A 36 -2.65 3.77 -23.00
N LEU A 37 -1.68 4.29 -22.26
CA LEU A 37 -0.52 5.00 -22.80
C LEU A 37 0.55 4.05 -23.32
N THR A 38 0.71 2.89 -22.70
CA THR A 38 1.73 1.89 -23.08
C THR A 38 1.30 0.49 -22.72
N ARG A 39 1.74 -0.47 -23.54
CA ARG A 39 1.62 -1.91 -23.25
C ARG A 39 2.93 -2.51 -22.71
N ASP A 40 3.96 -1.68 -22.55
CA ASP A 40 5.25 -2.10 -21.98
C ASP A 40 5.12 -2.32 -20.45
N PRO A 41 5.25 -3.58 -19.96
CA PRO A 41 5.07 -3.91 -18.55
C PRO A 41 6.08 -3.21 -17.65
N LEU A 42 7.29 -2.93 -18.16
CA LEU A 42 8.32 -2.25 -17.39
C LEU A 42 7.97 -0.78 -17.17
N LEU A 43 7.47 -0.08 -18.20
CA LEU A 43 7.04 1.32 -18.07
C LEU A 43 5.88 1.46 -17.08
N ILE A 44 4.91 0.54 -17.11
CA ILE A 44 3.81 0.52 -16.13
C ILE A 44 4.34 0.29 -14.71
N SER A 45 5.32 -0.59 -14.53
CA SER A 45 5.91 -0.90 -13.23
C SER A 45 6.67 0.26 -12.61
N ILE A 46 7.33 1.10 -13.41
CA ILE A 46 8.09 2.28 -12.96
C ILE A 46 7.18 3.27 -12.21
N VAL A 47 5.92 3.44 -12.62
CA VAL A 47 4.95 4.32 -11.91
C VAL A 47 4.78 3.89 -10.45
N SER A 48 4.52 2.59 -10.24
CA SER A 48 4.33 2.04 -8.89
C SER A 48 5.56 2.26 -8.01
N VAL A 49 6.75 2.20 -8.62
CA VAL A 49 8.02 2.48 -7.92
C VAL A 49 8.14 3.94 -7.56
N LEU A 50 7.90 4.85 -8.51
CA LEU A 50 8.06 6.29 -8.30
C LEU A 50 7.12 6.85 -7.24
N VAL A 51 5.90 6.34 -7.12
CA VAL A 51 4.98 6.70 -6.03
C VAL A 51 5.50 6.25 -4.67
N ASN A 52 6.10 5.06 -4.59
CA ASN A 52 6.53 4.47 -3.32
C ASN A 52 7.99 4.79 -2.92
N LEU A 53 8.84 5.15 -3.87
CA LEU A 53 10.25 5.46 -3.65
C LEU A 53 10.48 6.60 -2.65
N PRO A 54 9.70 7.71 -2.67
CA PRO A 54 9.83 8.76 -1.66
C PRO A 54 9.63 8.25 -0.24
N ARG A 55 8.75 7.27 -0.02
CA ARG A 55 8.53 6.69 1.30
C ARG A 55 9.77 5.97 1.85
N LEU A 56 10.57 5.35 0.98
CA LEU A 56 11.82 4.70 1.39
C LEU A 56 12.93 5.70 1.70
N ILE A 57 13.04 6.75 0.87
CA ILE A 57 14.16 7.70 0.93
C ILE A 57 13.88 8.81 1.94
N PHE A 58 12.65 9.36 1.94
CA PHE A 58 12.33 10.61 2.64
C PHE A 58 11.52 10.43 3.93
N VAL A 59 11.19 9.20 4.36
CA VAL A 59 10.38 8.97 5.57
C VAL A 59 10.99 9.62 6.82
N LEU A 60 12.31 9.62 6.96
CA LEU A 60 13.01 10.25 8.09
C LEU A 60 12.93 11.78 8.03
N TYR A 61 13.15 12.35 6.84
CA TYR A 61 13.01 13.80 6.62
C TYR A 61 11.57 14.27 6.83
N ALA A 62 10.60 13.49 6.36
CA ALA A 62 9.18 13.76 6.57
C ALA A 62 8.80 13.77 8.07
N GLY A 63 9.41 12.89 8.87
CA GLY A 63 9.28 12.90 10.33
C GLY A 63 9.81 14.20 10.95
N VAL A 64 11.00 14.64 10.54
CA VAL A 64 11.59 15.91 11.00
C VAL A 64 10.72 17.12 10.61
N ILE A 65 10.14 17.12 9.41
CA ILE A 65 9.19 18.16 8.98
C ILE A 65 7.95 18.16 9.87
N ALA A 66 7.37 16.98 10.15
CA ALA A 66 6.20 16.84 11.01
C ALA A 66 6.45 17.30 12.46
N ASP A 67 7.71 17.23 12.92
CA ASP A 67 8.10 17.69 14.25
C ASP A 67 8.41 19.20 14.29
N LYS A 68 8.93 19.79 13.22
CA LYS A 68 9.31 21.21 13.18
C LYS A 68 8.15 22.15 12.89
N PHE A 69 7.18 21.72 12.09
CA PHE A 69 6.11 22.57 11.58
C PHE A 69 4.74 22.24 12.17
N ASN A 70 3.79 23.15 12.00
CA ASN A 70 2.40 22.94 12.40
C ASN A 70 1.79 21.80 11.56
N ARG A 71 1.40 20.70 12.22
CA ARG A 71 0.93 19.47 11.61
C ARG A 71 -0.34 19.68 10.77
N GLN A 72 -1.27 20.51 11.24
CA GLN A 72 -2.47 20.86 10.47
C GLN A 72 -2.09 21.58 9.17
N LYS A 73 -1.14 22.53 9.21
CA LYS A 73 -0.67 23.22 7.99
C LYS A 73 0.01 22.25 7.02
N ILE A 74 0.79 21.29 7.52
CA ILE A 74 1.39 20.26 6.67
C ILE A 74 0.29 19.48 5.94
N LEU A 75 -0.75 19.01 6.65
CA LEU A 75 -1.87 18.29 6.04
C LEU A 75 -2.56 19.10 4.94
N ILE A 76 -2.78 20.41 5.18
CA ILE A 76 -3.40 21.32 4.22
C ILE A 76 -2.51 21.53 2.99
N TYR A 77 -1.23 21.92 3.21
CA TYR A 77 -0.34 22.26 2.09
C TYR A 77 0.04 21.05 1.24
N THR A 78 0.22 19.87 1.84
CA THR A 78 0.48 18.65 1.08
C THR A 78 -0.70 18.27 0.21
N ARG A 79 -1.94 18.38 0.72
CA ARG A 79 -3.14 18.14 -0.09
C ARG A 79 -3.33 19.18 -1.18
N LEU A 80 -3.12 20.46 -0.91
CA LEU A 80 -3.15 21.50 -1.94
C LEU A 80 -2.07 21.30 -3.00
N GLY A 81 -0.88 20.83 -2.60
CA GLY A 81 0.17 20.43 -3.53
C GLY A 81 -0.28 19.26 -4.42
N GLN A 82 -0.92 18.23 -3.87
CA GLN A 82 -1.49 17.11 -4.65
C GLN A 82 -2.58 17.60 -5.60
N VAL A 83 -3.50 18.46 -5.16
CA VAL A 83 -4.52 19.13 -6.01
C VAL A 83 -3.86 19.85 -7.18
N PHE A 84 -2.80 20.62 -6.93
CA PHE A 84 -2.07 21.34 -7.97
C PHE A 84 -1.41 20.39 -8.98
N LEU A 85 -0.76 19.32 -8.51
CA LEU A 85 -0.17 18.30 -9.37
C LEU A 85 -1.22 17.57 -10.23
N THR A 86 -2.35 17.20 -9.63
CA THR A 86 -3.45 16.56 -10.36
C THR A 86 -4.08 17.52 -11.37
N ALA A 87 -4.21 18.82 -11.05
CA ALA A 87 -4.70 19.83 -12.01
C ALA A 87 -3.77 19.96 -13.23
N ILE A 88 -2.44 19.98 -13.02
CA ILE A 88 -1.47 19.96 -14.13
C ILE A 88 -1.66 18.69 -14.97
N PHE A 89 -1.86 17.54 -14.33
CA PHE A 89 -2.05 16.28 -15.03
C PHE A 89 -3.35 16.25 -15.83
N ILE A 90 -4.46 16.79 -15.28
CA ILE A 90 -5.73 16.97 -15.99
C ILE A 90 -5.54 17.81 -17.25
N ILE A 91 -4.85 18.94 -17.16
CA ILE A 91 -4.60 19.81 -18.31
C ILE A 91 -3.78 19.06 -19.38
N LEU A 92 -2.74 18.33 -18.95
CA LEU A 92 -1.91 17.53 -19.86
C LEU A 92 -2.73 16.46 -20.61
N ILE A 93 -3.58 15.73 -19.89
CA ILE A 93 -4.47 14.73 -20.51
C ILE A 93 -5.47 15.41 -21.42
N TYR A 94 -6.08 16.52 -21.00
CA TYR A 94 -7.10 17.23 -21.77
C TYR A 94 -6.60 17.68 -23.13
N ILE A 95 -5.41 18.29 -23.19
CA ILE A 95 -4.79 18.74 -24.44
C ILE A 95 -4.49 17.57 -25.39
N ASN A 96 -4.27 16.37 -24.84
CA ASN A 96 -3.90 15.18 -25.61
C ASN A 96 -5.02 14.13 -25.68
N LEU A 97 -6.26 14.49 -25.27
CA LEU A 97 -7.34 13.52 -25.09
C LEU A 97 -7.71 12.77 -26.40
N ASP A 98 -7.62 13.44 -27.54
CA ASP A 98 -7.92 12.84 -28.84
C ASP A 98 -6.82 11.88 -29.32
N ASN A 99 -5.61 12.03 -28.78
CA ASN A 99 -4.45 11.17 -29.11
C ASN A 99 -4.37 9.91 -28.21
N ILE A 100 -4.98 9.97 -27.02
CA ILE A 100 -4.97 8.85 -26.08
C ILE A 100 -6.04 7.83 -26.48
N PRO A 101 -5.70 6.54 -26.65
CA PRO A 101 -6.68 5.52 -26.96
C PRO A 101 -7.79 5.46 -25.90
N LYS A 102 -9.05 5.52 -26.34
CA LYS A 102 -10.23 5.43 -25.45
C LYS A 102 -10.57 3.98 -25.08
N VAL A 103 -10.06 3.04 -25.86
CA VAL A 103 -10.28 1.60 -25.71
C VAL A 103 -8.91 0.94 -25.61
N VAL A 104 -8.85 -0.14 -24.86
CA VAL A 104 -7.63 -0.97 -24.75
C VAL A 104 -7.22 -1.48 -26.12
N GLN A 105 -6.00 -1.16 -26.51
CA GLN A 105 -5.34 -1.70 -27.73
C GLN A 105 -4.37 -2.78 -27.30
N PHE A 106 -4.22 -3.83 -28.11
CA PHE A 106 -3.26 -4.90 -27.82
C PHE A 106 -1.86 -4.52 -28.29
N ASP A 107 -1.77 -3.71 -29.36
CA ASP A 107 -0.51 -3.18 -29.84
C ASP A 107 -0.05 -1.98 -29.03
N GLU A 108 1.25 -1.69 -29.07
CA GLU A 108 1.83 -0.54 -28.41
C GLU A 108 1.30 0.76 -29.03
N PRO A 109 0.56 1.61 -28.27
CA PRO A 109 0.00 2.83 -28.80
C PRO A 109 1.09 3.79 -29.31
N GLN A 110 0.88 4.38 -30.49
CA GLN A 110 1.81 5.32 -31.11
C GLN A 110 1.11 6.68 -31.29
N PHE A 111 1.67 7.73 -30.70
CA PHE A 111 1.24 9.11 -30.84
C PHE A 111 2.37 10.06 -30.38
N ASP A 112 2.45 11.25 -30.99
CA ASP A 112 3.60 12.16 -30.85
C ASP A 112 3.87 12.62 -29.42
N SER A 113 2.82 12.86 -28.62
CA SER A 113 2.94 13.33 -27.22
C SER A 113 3.13 12.23 -26.19
N LYS A 114 3.19 10.96 -26.59
CA LYS A 114 3.27 9.81 -25.68
C LYS A 114 4.42 9.90 -24.68
N PHE A 115 5.62 10.16 -25.19
CA PHE A 115 6.83 10.29 -24.36
C PHE A 115 6.72 11.42 -23.35
N LEU A 116 6.16 12.57 -23.77
CA LEU A 116 5.93 13.71 -22.89
C LEU A 116 4.95 13.36 -21.75
N ILE A 117 3.82 12.71 -22.07
CA ILE A 117 2.81 12.34 -21.09
C ILE A 117 3.37 11.33 -20.08
N ILE A 118 4.07 10.30 -20.54
CA ILE A 118 4.68 9.29 -19.66
C ILE A 118 5.74 9.93 -18.75
N SER A 119 6.61 10.78 -19.29
CA SER A 119 7.67 11.45 -18.52
C SER A 119 7.08 12.40 -17.47
N ALA A 120 6.07 13.17 -17.85
CA ALA A 120 5.36 14.07 -16.94
C ALA A 120 4.65 13.27 -15.83
N ALA A 121 3.98 12.17 -16.18
CA ALA A 121 3.31 11.32 -15.22
C ALA A 121 4.29 10.65 -14.23
N TYR A 122 5.50 10.29 -14.67
CA TYR A 122 6.55 9.80 -13.77
C TYR A 122 7.00 10.87 -12.77
N LEU A 123 7.24 12.08 -13.24
CA LEU A 123 7.60 13.20 -12.36
C LEU A 123 6.49 13.50 -11.36
N LEU A 124 5.24 13.55 -11.82
CA LEU A 124 4.07 13.80 -10.98
C LEU A 124 3.87 12.67 -9.96
N ALA A 125 4.05 11.41 -10.35
CA ALA A 125 3.97 10.26 -9.46
C ALA A 125 5.00 10.34 -8.32
N PHE A 126 6.25 10.71 -8.62
CA PHE A 126 7.29 10.91 -7.61
C PHE A 126 6.97 12.07 -6.67
N MET A 127 6.56 13.23 -7.21
CA MET A 127 6.17 14.40 -6.42
C MET A 127 4.95 14.09 -5.54
N PHE A 128 3.97 13.37 -6.07
CA PHE A 128 2.79 12.93 -5.33
C PHE A 128 3.19 12.04 -4.14
N GLY A 129 4.05 11.05 -4.36
CA GLY A 129 4.58 10.19 -3.31
C GLY A 129 5.36 10.98 -2.23
N LEU A 130 6.10 12.03 -2.61
CA LEU A 130 6.81 12.90 -1.66
C LEU A 130 5.85 13.68 -0.75
N LEU A 131 4.79 14.23 -1.33
CA LEU A 131 3.75 14.92 -0.57
C LEU A 131 2.98 13.93 0.34
N GLU A 132 2.75 12.71 -0.15
CA GLU A 132 2.03 11.68 0.59
C GLU A 132 2.81 11.20 1.83
N VAL A 133 4.11 10.89 1.71
CA VAL A 133 4.92 10.48 2.87
C VAL A 133 5.01 11.59 3.92
N THR A 134 5.04 12.85 3.49
CA THR A 134 5.05 14.00 4.39
C THR A 134 3.72 14.16 5.12
N ARG A 135 2.61 13.99 4.40
CA ARG A 135 1.25 13.99 4.95
C ARG A 135 1.04 12.88 5.97
N ASP A 136 1.43 11.64 5.63
CA ASP A 136 1.21 10.48 6.47
C ASP A 136 1.93 10.59 7.81
N ASN A 137 3.18 11.10 7.81
CA ASN A 137 3.92 11.36 9.04
C ASN A 137 3.24 12.45 9.89
N ALA A 138 2.79 13.53 9.26
CA ALA A 138 2.06 14.60 9.95
C ALA A 138 0.72 14.10 10.52
N ALA A 139 -0.04 13.28 9.78
CA ALA A 139 -1.33 12.73 10.21
C ALA A 139 -1.19 11.83 11.44
N GLN A 140 -0.19 10.95 11.46
CA GLN A 140 0.10 10.10 12.63
C GLN A 140 0.44 10.91 13.86
N ALA A 141 1.21 11.98 13.71
CA ALA A 141 1.58 12.87 14.80
C ALA A 141 0.46 13.85 15.20
N PHE A 142 -0.52 14.10 14.32
CA PHE A 142 -1.63 15.04 14.56
C PHE A 142 -2.74 14.43 15.42
N LEU A 143 -3.08 13.16 15.22
CA LEU A 143 -4.17 12.50 15.93
C LEU A 143 -4.05 12.58 17.45
N PRO A 144 -2.87 12.32 18.09
CA PRO A 144 -2.72 12.46 19.54
C PRO A 144 -2.90 13.89 20.09
N GLN A 145 -2.87 14.92 19.22
CA GLN A 145 -3.09 16.31 19.63
C GLN A 145 -4.57 16.70 19.71
N ILE A 146 -5.45 15.92 19.07
CA ILE A 146 -6.90 16.18 19.02
C ILE A 146 -7.73 15.16 19.80
N VAL A 147 -7.15 14.00 20.14
CA VAL A 147 -7.82 12.91 20.86
C VAL A 147 -7.04 12.59 22.12
N SER A 148 -7.74 12.35 23.25
CA SER A 148 -7.11 11.92 24.50
C SER A 148 -6.46 10.54 24.35
N LYS A 149 -5.39 10.28 25.12
CA LYS A 149 -4.64 9.01 25.05
C LYS A 149 -5.54 7.77 25.18
N ASP A 150 -6.51 7.81 26.10
CA ASP A 150 -7.44 6.70 26.34
C ASP A 150 -8.36 6.40 25.15
N ASN A 151 -8.61 7.38 24.29
CA ASN A 151 -9.47 7.26 23.12
C ASN A 151 -8.69 6.98 21.82
N LEU A 152 -7.35 7.03 21.83
CA LEU A 152 -6.53 6.80 20.64
C LEU A 152 -6.78 5.44 19.97
N PRO A 153 -6.89 4.30 20.69
CA PRO A 153 -7.16 3.02 20.04
C PRO A 153 -8.50 3.03 19.29
N LYS A 154 -9.54 3.61 19.89
CA LYS A 154 -10.87 3.74 19.27
C LYS A 154 -10.85 4.68 18.06
N ALA A 155 -10.11 5.78 18.14
CA ALA A 155 -9.96 6.76 17.05
C ALA A 155 -9.22 6.15 15.86
N ASN A 156 -8.10 5.47 16.12
CA ASN A 156 -7.34 4.74 15.08
C ASN A 156 -8.20 3.66 14.42
N GLY A 157 -8.96 2.87 15.20
CA GLY A 157 -9.85 1.85 14.65
C GLY A 157 -10.93 2.44 13.73
N ARG A 158 -11.49 3.62 14.07
CA ARG A 158 -12.48 4.31 13.22
C ARG A 158 -11.86 4.86 11.94
N LEU A 159 -10.66 5.45 12.02
CA LEU A 159 -9.94 5.97 10.85
C LEU A 159 -9.57 4.81 9.90
N PHE A 160 -9.05 3.71 10.44
CA PHE A 160 -8.72 2.52 9.66
C PHE A 160 -9.97 1.87 9.01
N GLY A 161 -11.07 1.76 9.75
CA GLY A 161 -12.32 1.25 9.21
C GLY A 161 -12.88 2.09 8.05
N ILE A 162 -12.83 3.43 8.20
CA ILE A 162 -13.22 4.35 7.11
C ILE A 162 -12.26 4.21 5.92
N GLU A 163 -10.96 4.13 6.14
CA GLU A 163 -9.97 3.94 5.08
C GLU A 163 -10.31 2.70 4.22
N ILE A 164 -10.53 1.54 4.83
CA ILE A 164 -10.90 0.32 4.11
C ILE A 164 -12.18 0.53 3.29
N VAL A 165 -13.21 1.10 3.90
CA VAL A 165 -14.51 1.28 3.23
C VAL A 165 -14.40 2.29 2.08
N THR A 166 -13.78 3.44 2.31
CA THR A 166 -13.78 4.52 1.33
C THR A 166 -12.70 4.35 0.26
N ASN A 167 -11.54 3.81 0.58
CA ASN A 167 -10.47 3.58 -0.40
C ASN A 167 -10.76 2.33 -1.24
N SER A 168 -10.88 1.16 -0.59
CA SER A 168 -10.92 -0.12 -1.31
C SER A 168 -12.33 -0.50 -1.79
N PHE A 169 -13.37 -0.33 -0.94
CA PHE A 169 -14.74 -0.73 -1.31
C PHE A 169 -15.45 0.28 -2.21
N LEU A 170 -15.24 1.58 -1.99
CA LEU A 170 -15.93 2.63 -2.75
C LEU A 170 -15.03 3.26 -3.80
N GLY A 171 -13.81 3.65 -3.43
CA GLY A 171 -12.93 4.46 -4.30
C GLY A 171 -12.54 3.73 -5.57
N THR A 172 -12.09 2.50 -5.48
CA THR A 172 -11.67 1.70 -6.65
C THR A 172 -12.82 1.48 -7.64
N PRO A 173 -14.02 0.99 -7.25
CA PRO A 173 -15.14 0.85 -8.19
C PRO A 173 -15.67 2.18 -8.73
N VAL A 174 -15.71 3.24 -7.91
CA VAL A 174 -16.07 4.57 -8.37
C VAL A 174 -15.07 5.06 -9.41
N GLY A 175 -13.76 4.85 -9.21
CA GLY A 175 -12.74 5.15 -10.20
C GLY A 175 -12.97 4.45 -11.54
N GLY A 176 -13.27 3.15 -11.51
CA GLY A 176 -13.60 2.38 -12.71
C GLY A 176 -14.87 2.88 -13.42
N PHE A 177 -15.91 3.25 -12.66
CA PHE A 177 -17.15 3.80 -13.20
C PHE A 177 -16.91 5.18 -13.83
N LEU A 178 -16.17 6.07 -13.19
CA LEU A 178 -15.88 7.42 -13.68
C LEU A 178 -15.07 7.39 -14.98
N ILE A 179 -14.16 6.43 -15.17
CA ILE A 179 -13.45 6.24 -16.45
C ILE A 179 -14.43 5.95 -17.59
N GLY A 180 -15.52 5.26 -17.31
CA GLY A 180 -16.57 4.98 -18.30
C GLY A 180 -17.20 6.24 -18.92
N PHE A 181 -17.16 7.38 -18.23
CA PHE A 181 -17.62 8.67 -18.79
C PHE A 181 -16.51 9.37 -19.57
N SER A 182 -15.32 9.48 -19.00
CA SER A 182 -14.14 10.07 -19.63
C SER A 182 -12.89 9.73 -18.84
N LEU A 183 -11.74 9.69 -19.52
CA LEU A 183 -10.43 9.48 -18.89
C LEU A 183 -10.05 10.57 -17.87
N ILE A 184 -10.64 11.75 -17.97
CA ILE A 184 -10.36 12.90 -17.09
C ILE A 184 -11.26 12.89 -15.85
N THR A 185 -12.46 12.33 -15.95
CA THR A 185 -13.49 12.41 -14.89
C THR A 185 -12.99 11.93 -13.52
N PRO A 186 -12.26 10.79 -13.39
CA PRO A 186 -11.75 10.35 -12.09
C PRO A 186 -10.83 11.37 -11.44
N PHE A 187 -9.96 12.03 -12.22
CA PHE A 187 -9.00 13.02 -11.71
C PHE A 187 -9.66 14.31 -11.26
N ILE A 188 -10.76 14.72 -11.95
CA ILE A 188 -11.59 15.85 -11.51
C ILE A 188 -12.24 15.52 -10.16
N PHE A 189 -12.86 14.34 -10.03
CA PHE A 189 -13.49 13.92 -8.78
C PHE A 189 -12.48 13.78 -7.65
N ASP A 190 -11.30 13.19 -7.90
CA ASP A 190 -10.19 13.12 -6.98
C ASP A 190 -9.80 14.51 -6.45
N THR A 191 -9.59 15.47 -7.35
CA THR A 191 -9.29 16.87 -7.01
C THR A 191 -10.36 17.51 -6.15
N LEU A 192 -11.63 17.35 -6.50
CA LEU A 192 -12.75 17.91 -5.72
C LEU A 192 -12.82 17.30 -4.32
N LEU A 193 -12.67 15.99 -4.20
CA LEU A 193 -12.68 15.30 -2.90
C LEU A 193 -11.48 15.72 -2.02
N MET A 194 -10.30 15.92 -2.62
CA MET A 194 -9.14 16.47 -1.91
C MET A 194 -9.42 17.88 -1.38
N LEU A 195 -10.05 18.76 -2.17
CA LEU A 195 -10.42 20.10 -1.74
C LEU A 195 -11.45 20.07 -0.61
N VAL A 196 -12.45 19.18 -0.68
CA VAL A 196 -13.40 18.95 0.41
C VAL A 196 -12.69 18.48 1.67
N SER A 197 -11.72 17.57 1.55
CA SER A 197 -10.89 17.14 2.69
C SER A 197 -10.14 18.32 3.31
N VAL A 198 -9.51 19.18 2.52
CA VAL A 198 -8.84 20.40 2.98
C VAL A 198 -9.81 21.31 3.74
N PHE A 199 -11.02 21.52 3.21
CA PHE A 199 -12.03 22.33 3.88
C PHE A 199 -12.36 21.83 5.29
N PHE A 200 -12.52 20.53 5.48
CA PHE A 200 -12.76 19.97 6.82
C PHE A 200 -11.54 20.06 7.73
N ILE A 201 -10.32 19.89 7.21
CA ILE A 201 -9.08 20.04 8.00
C ILE A 201 -8.92 21.48 8.48
N THR A 202 -9.24 22.49 7.67
CA THR A 202 -9.16 23.93 8.08
C THR A 202 -10.12 24.26 9.20
N GLY A 203 -11.24 23.55 9.31
CA GLY A 203 -12.23 23.69 10.39
C GLY A 203 -11.77 23.20 11.77
N ILE A 204 -10.66 22.43 11.85
CA ILE A 204 -10.13 21.91 13.11
C ILE A 204 -9.46 23.05 13.89
N LYS A 205 -9.92 23.29 15.10
CA LYS A 205 -9.44 24.40 15.95
C LYS A 205 -8.44 23.91 16.99
N GLY A 206 -7.34 24.65 17.16
CA GLY A 206 -6.31 24.37 18.17
C GLY A 206 -4.92 24.90 17.77
N LYS A 207 -3.95 24.72 18.67
CA LYS A 207 -2.53 24.95 18.40
C LYS A 207 -1.86 23.59 18.18
N PHE A 208 -1.43 23.31 16.97
CA PHE A 208 -0.91 22.01 16.54
C PHE A 208 0.58 22.08 16.15
N GLY A 209 1.34 22.79 16.97
CA GLY A 209 2.79 22.91 16.84
C GLY A 209 3.56 21.84 17.62
N ARG A 210 4.86 22.00 17.66
CA ARG A 210 5.78 21.16 18.44
C ARG A 210 5.40 21.24 19.92
N PRO A 211 5.32 20.11 20.65
CA PRO A 211 5.25 20.14 22.11
C PRO A 211 6.53 20.78 22.66
N GLU A 212 6.37 21.80 23.52
CA GLU A 212 7.51 22.41 24.21
C GLU A 212 8.20 21.35 25.10
N GLY A 213 9.51 21.20 24.96
CA GLY A 213 10.31 20.35 25.86
C GLY A 213 10.95 19.09 25.27
N ILE A 214 10.76 18.76 24.01
CA ILE A 214 11.48 17.62 23.38
C ILE A 214 12.77 18.13 22.72
N ASN A 215 13.78 18.40 23.54
CA ASN A 215 15.18 18.54 23.12
C ASN A 215 15.86 17.18 23.32
N LYS A 216 15.83 16.30 22.34
CA LYS A 216 16.85 15.26 22.15
C LYS A 216 17.11 15.12 20.66
N GLU A 217 18.20 15.70 20.22
CA GLU A 217 18.90 15.27 19.03
C GLU A 217 19.46 13.86 19.32
N GLN A 218 18.59 12.85 19.25
CA GLN A 218 19.08 11.49 19.24
C GLN A 218 19.66 11.25 17.85
N ASN A 219 20.90 10.79 17.81
CA ASN A 219 21.58 10.45 16.57
C ASN A 219 20.80 9.33 15.86
N THR A 220 20.05 9.69 14.81
CA THR A 220 19.19 8.77 14.06
C THR A 220 19.96 7.56 13.53
N SER A 221 21.26 7.75 13.19
CA SER A 221 22.14 6.68 12.73
C SER A 221 22.41 5.64 13.82
N GLU A 222 22.62 6.08 15.07
CA GLU A 222 22.81 5.18 16.21
C GLU A 222 21.54 4.40 16.54
N MET A 223 20.39 5.05 16.49
CA MET A 223 19.09 4.39 16.70
C MET A 223 18.82 3.30 15.67
N ILE A 224 19.15 3.56 14.39
CA ILE A 224 19.02 2.56 13.32
C ILE A 224 20.00 1.42 13.55
N LYS A 225 21.26 1.71 13.89
CA LYS A 225 22.30 0.71 14.15
C LYS A 225 21.89 -0.21 15.29
N GLU A 226 21.40 0.33 16.39
CA GLU A 226 20.89 -0.44 17.53
C GLU A 226 19.72 -1.35 17.15
N GLY A 227 18.74 -0.83 16.40
CA GLY A 227 17.62 -1.63 15.88
C GLY A 227 18.07 -2.77 14.94
N VAL A 228 19.06 -2.50 14.08
CA VAL A 228 19.67 -3.51 13.19
C VAL A 228 20.40 -4.59 13.99
N GLU A 229 21.19 -4.19 14.95
CA GLU A 229 21.98 -5.11 15.80
C GLU A 229 21.06 -6.02 16.62
N TRP A 230 20.03 -5.44 17.21
CA TRP A 230 19.03 -6.19 17.96
C TRP A 230 18.29 -7.20 17.07
N LEU A 231 17.84 -6.78 15.88
CA LEU A 231 17.13 -7.66 14.93
C LEU A 231 18.05 -8.77 14.39
N LYS A 232 19.32 -8.49 14.14
CA LYS A 232 20.30 -9.50 13.70
C LYS A 232 20.47 -10.61 14.75
N ASN A 233 20.45 -10.25 16.02
CA ASN A 233 20.63 -11.18 17.13
C ASN A 233 19.37 -11.99 17.45
N ASN A 234 18.17 -11.52 17.03
CA ASN A 234 16.93 -12.25 17.22
C ASN A 234 16.60 -13.11 15.99
N THR A 235 16.92 -14.40 16.08
CA THR A 235 16.75 -15.36 14.97
C THR A 235 15.31 -15.46 14.48
N LEU A 236 14.32 -15.46 15.38
CA LEU A 236 12.90 -15.57 15.02
C LEU A 236 12.43 -14.33 14.25
N LEU A 237 12.68 -13.12 14.78
CA LEU A 237 12.23 -11.88 14.16
C LEU A 237 12.94 -11.61 12.83
N LYS A 238 14.23 -11.97 12.73
CA LYS A 238 14.96 -11.94 11.47
C LYS A 238 14.30 -12.83 10.40
N ARG A 239 13.95 -14.07 10.76
CA ARG A 239 13.24 -14.99 9.85
C ARG A 239 11.87 -14.46 9.46
N LEU A 240 11.09 -13.95 10.40
CA LEU A 240 9.79 -13.30 10.11
C LEU A 240 9.93 -12.12 9.16
N ALA A 241 10.95 -11.27 9.34
CA ALA A 241 11.23 -10.15 8.44
C ALA A 241 11.57 -10.62 7.03
N ILE A 242 12.42 -11.66 6.90
CA ILE A 242 12.80 -12.25 5.60
C ILE A 242 11.57 -12.86 4.90
N TYR A 243 10.76 -13.65 5.62
CA TYR A 243 9.52 -14.23 5.05
C TYR A 243 8.56 -13.14 4.56
N THR A 244 8.34 -12.11 5.39
CA THR A 244 7.51 -10.97 5.00
C THR A 244 8.08 -10.24 3.79
N GLY A 245 9.40 -10.01 3.76
CA GLY A 245 10.07 -9.33 2.65
C GLY A 245 9.97 -10.10 1.34
N ILE A 246 10.18 -11.43 1.36
CA ILE A 246 10.03 -12.29 0.18
C ILE A 246 8.57 -12.31 -0.29
N ALA A 247 7.60 -12.50 0.61
CA ALA A 247 6.20 -12.48 0.27
C ALA A 247 5.77 -11.14 -0.36
N ASN A 248 6.23 -10.04 0.19
CA ASN A 248 5.97 -8.70 -0.33
C ASN A 248 6.65 -8.44 -1.68
N PHE A 249 7.88 -8.92 -1.89
CA PHE A 249 8.58 -8.84 -3.18
C PHE A 249 7.76 -9.51 -4.28
N PHE A 250 7.35 -10.78 -4.08
CA PHE A 250 6.58 -11.52 -5.07
C PHE A 250 5.14 -11.00 -5.21
N GLY A 251 4.55 -10.44 -4.14
CA GLY A 251 3.26 -9.77 -4.20
C GLY A 251 3.29 -8.51 -5.05
N SER A 252 4.29 -7.66 -4.82
CA SER A 252 4.45 -6.42 -5.58
C SER A 252 4.87 -6.65 -7.05
N MET A 253 5.51 -7.79 -7.35
CA MET A 253 5.84 -8.19 -8.72
C MET A 253 4.59 -8.37 -9.59
N GLN A 254 3.50 -8.87 -9.02
CA GLN A 254 2.25 -9.12 -9.75
C GLN A 254 1.43 -7.85 -9.97
N PHE A 255 1.52 -6.89 -9.04
CA PHE A 255 0.60 -5.75 -8.98
C PHE A 255 0.55 -4.92 -10.29
N PRO A 256 1.67 -4.45 -10.87
CA PRO A 256 1.64 -3.69 -12.11
C PRO A 256 1.24 -4.54 -13.34
N ILE A 257 1.45 -5.85 -13.28
CA ILE A 257 1.15 -6.76 -14.39
C ILE A 257 -0.33 -7.12 -14.44
N MET A 258 -0.99 -7.05 -13.28
CA MET A 258 -2.39 -7.46 -13.15
C MET A 258 -3.34 -6.69 -14.07
N ILE A 259 -3.05 -5.43 -14.35
CA ILE A 259 -3.89 -4.63 -15.25
C ILE A 259 -3.80 -5.12 -16.70
N LEU A 260 -2.59 -5.44 -17.17
CA LEU A 260 -2.38 -6.00 -18.50
C LEU A 260 -3.01 -7.40 -18.61
N PHE A 261 -2.80 -8.23 -17.60
CA PHE A 261 -3.42 -9.56 -17.50
C PHE A 261 -4.96 -9.48 -17.58
N ALA A 262 -5.56 -8.56 -16.82
CA ALA A 262 -7.00 -8.37 -16.79
C ALA A 262 -7.56 -7.88 -18.13
N GLN A 263 -6.85 -6.98 -18.80
CA GLN A 263 -7.25 -6.42 -20.08
C GLN A 263 -7.05 -7.40 -21.24
N GLU A 264 -5.88 -8.05 -21.28
CA GLU A 264 -5.47 -8.85 -22.45
C GLU A 264 -5.93 -10.31 -22.37
N LEU A 265 -5.92 -10.92 -21.18
CA LEU A 265 -6.22 -12.34 -21.01
C LEU A 265 -7.62 -12.63 -20.47
N ILE A 266 -8.20 -11.70 -19.69
CA ILE A 266 -9.59 -11.84 -19.22
C ILE A 266 -10.54 -11.03 -20.10
N GLY A 267 -10.07 -9.93 -20.73
CA GLY A 267 -10.90 -9.06 -21.57
C GLY A 267 -11.75 -8.06 -20.76
N LEU A 268 -11.30 -7.64 -19.58
CA LEU A 268 -12.07 -6.76 -18.70
C LEU A 268 -11.97 -5.29 -19.13
N ASN A 269 -13.11 -4.60 -19.14
CA ASN A 269 -13.14 -3.14 -19.19
C ASN A 269 -12.86 -2.53 -17.80
N ALA A 270 -12.77 -1.18 -17.73
CA ALA A 270 -12.45 -0.44 -16.51
C ALA A 270 -13.38 -0.78 -15.33
N ILE A 271 -14.69 -0.84 -15.59
CA ILE A 271 -15.70 -1.12 -14.57
C ILE A 271 -15.53 -2.56 -14.05
N GLN A 272 -15.43 -3.53 -14.96
CA GLN A 272 -15.26 -4.94 -14.59
C GLN A 272 -13.95 -5.19 -13.83
N TYR A 273 -12.84 -4.56 -14.26
CA TYR A 273 -11.55 -4.67 -13.58
C TYR A 273 -11.60 -4.10 -12.16
N SER A 274 -12.30 -2.97 -11.97
CA SER A 274 -12.42 -2.37 -10.64
C SER A 274 -13.13 -3.28 -9.63
N PHE A 275 -14.03 -4.15 -10.07
CA PHE A 275 -14.71 -5.11 -9.21
C PHE A 275 -13.82 -6.28 -8.74
N LEU A 276 -12.68 -6.55 -9.38
CA LEU A 276 -11.72 -7.53 -8.88
C LEU A 276 -11.18 -7.14 -7.48
N ALA A 277 -11.10 -5.84 -7.20
CA ALA A 277 -10.68 -5.34 -5.89
C ALA A 277 -11.60 -5.75 -4.74
N TYR A 278 -12.88 -6.03 -5.00
CA TYR A 278 -13.81 -6.51 -3.97
C TYR A 278 -13.38 -7.86 -3.39
N GLY A 279 -12.76 -8.73 -4.20
CA GLY A 279 -12.21 -9.97 -3.67
C GLY A 279 -11.23 -9.70 -2.53
N ALA A 280 -10.22 -8.87 -2.77
CA ALA A 280 -9.23 -8.52 -1.76
C ALA A 280 -9.85 -7.78 -0.55
N ALA A 281 -10.78 -6.86 -0.79
CA ALA A 281 -11.45 -6.10 0.26
C ALA A 281 -12.28 -7.02 1.19
N ILE A 282 -13.06 -7.94 0.61
CA ILE A 282 -13.86 -8.92 1.38
C ILE A 282 -12.93 -9.85 2.17
N GLY A 283 -11.89 -10.40 1.51
CA GLY A 283 -10.92 -11.28 2.17
C GLY A 283 -10.22 -10.60 3.35
N GLY A 284 -9.80 -9.35 3.18
CA GLY A 284 -9.19 -8.55 4.24
C GLY A 284 -10.15 -8.25 5.39
N LEU A 285 -11.41 -7.90 5.09
CA LEU A 285 -12.45 -7.66 6.08
C LEU A 285 -12.76 -8.91 6.91
N VAL A 286 -13.01 -10.04 6.25
CA VAL A 286 -13.24 -11.32 6.92
C VAL A 286 -12.01 -11.72 7.74
N GLY A 287 -10.81 -11.57 7.17
CA GLY A 287 -9.55 -11.84 7.86
C GLY A 287 -9.41 -11.03 9.16
N SER A 288 -9.70 -9.74 9.13
CA SER A 288 -9.61 -8.87 10.31
C SER A 288 -10.56 -9.25 11.45
N GLN A 289 -11.75 -9.75 11.12
CA GLN A 289 -12.74 -10.19 12.11
C GLN A 289 -12.42 -11.58 12.69
N VAL A 290 -11.78 -12.43 11.91
CA VAL A 290 -11.54 -13.84 12.26
C VAL A 290 -10.13 -14.05 12.84
N ALA A 291 -9.15 -13.21 12.50
CA ALA A 291 -7.75 -13.40 12.88
C ALA A 291 -7.53 -13.64 14.39
N ASN A 292 -8.15 -12.83 15.24
CA ASN A 292 -8.01 -12.99 16.69
C ASN A 292 -8.57 -14.34 17.20
N LYS A 293 -9.68 -14.82 16.59
CA LYS A 293 -10.28 -16.11 16.94
C LYS A 293 -9.41 -17.28 16.47
N VAL A 294 -8.80 -17.15 15.29
CA VAL A 294 -7.85 -18.13 14.74
C VAL A 294 -6.62 -18.21 15.62
N ASN A 295 -6.04 -17.05 15.96
CA ASN A 295 -4.83 -16.95 16.80
C ASN A 295 -5.07 -17.49 18.23
N ALA A 296 -6.29 -17.38 18.76
CA ALA A 296 -6.64 -17.92 20.06
C ALA A 296 -6.82 -19.47 20.07
N ARG A 297 -7.07 -20.07 18.90
CA ARG A 297 -7.36 -21.51 18.77
C ARG A 297 -6.21 -22.33 18.18
N LEU A 298 -5.35 -21.70 17.42
CA LEU A 298 -4.25 -22.38 16.74
C LEU A 298 -2.90 -21.91 17.32
N GLU A 299 -1.95 -22.81 17.29
CA GLU A 299 -0.55 -22.47 17.58
C GLU A 299 -0.06 -21.41 16.58
N GLU A 300 0.83 -20.54 17.02
CA GLU A 300 1.37 -19.43 16.22
C GLU A 300 2.04 -19.90 14.93
N SER A 301 2.81 -20.98 15.02
CA SER A 301 3.47 -21.60 13.85
C SER A 301 2.45 -22.12 12.83
N LYS A 302 1.35 -22.69 13.26
CA LYS A 302 0.26 -23.18 12.37
C LYS A 302 -0.46 -22.01 11.70
N THR A 303 -0.73 -20.93 12.44
CA THR A 303 -1.33 -19.72 11.86
C THR A 303 -0.43 -19.10 10.79
N LEU A 304 0.87 -18.99 11.05
CA LEU A 304 1.84 -18.50 10.07
C LEU A 304 1.91 -19.41 8.83
N LEU A 305 1.89 -20.74 9.01
CA LEU A 305 1.90 -21.70 7.91
C LEU A 305 0.66 -21.59 7.02
N ILE A 306 -0.53 -21.55 7.65
CA ILE A 306 -1.82 -21.37 6.94
C ILE A 306 -1.81 -20.04 6.18
N SER A 307 -1.31 -18.96 6.79
CA SER A 307 -1.23 -17.65 6.15
C SER A 307 -0.40 -17.68 4.87
N VAL A 308 0.77 -18.33 4.91
CA VAL A 308 1.65 -18.49 3.73
C VAL A 308 0.97 -19.32 2.66
N ALA A 309 0.30 -20.41 3.04
CA ALA A 309 -0.42 -21.28 2.09
C ALA A 309 -1.54 -20.51 1.37
N LEU A 310 -2.42 -19.83 2.13
CA LEU A 310 -3.54 -19.06 1.57
C LEU A 310 -3.07 -17.93 0.66
N PHE A 311 -2.05 -17.19 1.11
CA PHE A 311 -1.44 -16.12 0.31
C PHE A 311 -0.85 -16.68 -0.98
N GLY A 312 -0.11 -17.79 -0.92
CA GLY A 312 0.52 -18.43 -2.07
C GLY A 312 -0.48 -19.00 -3.08
N ILE A 313 -1.52 -19.71 -2.61
CA ILE A 313 -2.58 -20.23 -3.49
C ILE A 313 -3.28 -19.08 -4.22
N GLY A 314 -3.60 -18.00 -3.51
CA GLY A 314 -4.24 -16.86 -4.14
C GLY A 314 -3.33 -16.16 -5.15
N MET A 315 -2.03 -16.04 -4.89
CA MET A 315 -1.07 -15.44 -5.83
C MET A 315 -0.83 -16.30 -7.07
N PHE A 316 -0.93 -17.63 -6.94
CA PHE A 316 -0.73 -18.57 -8.05
C PHE A 316 -1.93 -18.69 -8.97
N ALA A 317 -3.15 -18.49 -8.47
CA ALA A 317 -4.39 -18.75 -9.21
C ALA A 317 -4.47 -18.07 -10.60
N PRO A 318 -4.05 -16.80 -10.80
CA PRO A 318 -4.08 -16.17 -12.12
C PRO A 318 -3.15 -16.84 -13.17
N TYR A 319 -2.19 -17.65 -12.75
CA TYR A 319 -1.39 -18.45 -13.67
C TYR A 319 -2.24 -19.53 -14.38
N VAL A 320 -3.15 -20.17 -13.65
CA VAL A 320 -3.93 -21.31 -14.14
C VAL A 320 -5.31 -20.94 -14.68
N THR A 321 -5.80 -19.73 -14.45
CA THR A 321 -7.15 -19.34 -14.88
C THR A 321 -7.24 -17.89 -15.32
N SER A 322 -8.12 -17.63 -16.29
CA SER A 322 -8.58 -16.30 -16.68
C SER A 322 -10.05 -16.05 -16.30
N ASN A 323 -10.64 -16.91 -15.45
CA ASN A 323 -12.01 -16.67 -14.96
C ASN A 323 -11.99 -15.51 -13.94
N PRO A 324 -12.70 -14.38 -14.19
CA PRO A 324 -12.66 -13.20 -13.34
C PRO A 324 -13.14 -13.46 -11.92
N PHE A 325 -14.10 -14.36 -11.71
CA PHE A 325 -14.62 -14.69 -10.38
C PHE A 325 -13.60 -15.49 -9.56
N ILE A 326 -12.88 -16.42 -10.19
CA ILE A 326 -11.82 -17.19 -9.53
C ILE A 326 -10.64 -16.25 -9.21
N VAL A 327 -10.27 -15.34 -10.13
CA VAL A 327 -9.23 -14.34 -9.90
C VAL A 327 -9.62 -13.37 -8.76
N ALA A 328 -10.86 -12.88 -8.72
CA ALA A 328 -11.34 -12.06 -7.60
C ALA A 328 -11.33 -12.85 -6.27
N GLY A 329 -11.81 -14.10 -6.27
CA GLY A 329 -11.75 -14.98 -5.10
C GLY A 329 -10.32 -15.25 -4.63
N SER A 330 -9.37 -15.38 -5.55
CA SER A 330 -7.95 -15.59 -5.24
C SER A 330 -7.32 -14.37 -4.56
N PHE A 331 -7.71 -13.15 -4.95
CA PHE A 331 -7.33 -11.93 -4.24
C PHE A 331 -7.90 -11.91 -2.82
N GLY A 332 -9.14 -12.39 -2.64
CA GLY A 332 -9.74 -12.56 -1.33
C GLY A 332 -8.94 -13.51 -0.45
N LEU A 333 -8.55 -14.64 -1.01
CA LEU A 333 -7.76 -15.64 -0.30
C LEU A 333 -6.37 -15.12 0.09
N SER A 334 -5.69 -14.42 -0.84
CA SER A 334 -4.41 -13.76 -0.57
C SER A 334 -4.54 -12.70 0.52
N SER A 335 -5.55 -11.83 0.43
CA SER A 335 -5.77 -10.77 1.41
C SER A 335 -6.10 -11.33 2.79
N PHE A 336 -6.93 -12.37 2.88
CA PHE A 336 -7.23 -13.06 4.12
C PHE A 336 -5.97 -13.66 4.75
N GLY A 337 -5.15 -14.39 3.99
CA GLY A 337 -3.87 -14.93 4.44
C GLY A 337 -2.90 -13.85 4.90
N SER A 338 -2.81 -12.73 4.17
CA SER A 338 -1.98 -11.57 4.52
C SER A 338 -2.38 -10.93 5.85
N VAL A 339 -3.69 -10.81 6.12
CA VAL A 339 -4.20 -10.28 7.41
C VAL A 339 -3.87 -11.23 8.56
N LEU A 340 -4.08 -12.54 8.40
CA LEU A 340 -3.70 -13.53 9.42
C LEU A 340 -2.21 -13.45 9.74
N TRP A 341 -1.36 -13.41 8.71
CA TRP A 341 0.09 -13.23 8.86
C TRP A 341 0.42 -11.96 9.64
N ASN A 342 -0.18 -10.85 9.24
CA ASN A 342 0.14 -9.53 9.80
C ASN A 342 -0.23 -9.47 11.29
N VAL A 343 -1.44 -9.91 11.66
CA VAL A 343 -1.88 -9.94 13.06
C VAL A 343 -0.96 -10.82 13.89
N GLN A 344 -0.61 -12.02 13.40
CA GLN A 344 0.28 -12.94 14.13
C GLN A 344 1.71 -12.42 14.24
N ALA A 345 2.29 -11.95 13.15
CA ALA A 345 3.66 -11.43 13.13
C ALA A 345 3.83 -10.15 13.96
N VAL A 346 2.80 -9.27 13.99
CA VAL A 346 2.79 -8.10 14.86
C VAL A 346 2.72 -8.50 16.33
N SER A 347 1.86 -9.45 16.69
CA SER A 347 1.73 -9.95 18.06
C SER A 347 3.04 -10.56 18.58
N ILE A 348 3.71 -11.39 17.77
CA ILE A 348 5.02 -11.97 18.12
C ILE A 348 6.07 -10.87 18.31
N ARG A 349 6.12 -9.86 17.43
CA ARG A 349 7.08 -8.75 17.57
C ARG A 349 6.85 -7.95 18.84
N GLN A 350 5.62 -7.59 19.13
CA GLN A 350 5.26 -6.82 20.33
C GLN A 350 5.57 -7.58 21.62
N ALA A 351 5.45 -8.92 21.59
CA ALA A 351 5.77 -9.74 22.75
C ALA A 351 7.29 -9.94 22.99
N LEU A 352 8.13 -9.74 21.96
CA LEU A 352 9.56 -10.02 22.02
C LEU A 352 10.44 -8.78 22.11
N ILE A 353 9.97 -7.63 21.63
CA ILE A 353 10.80 -6.42 21.59
C ILE A 353 10.56 -5.60 22.85
N PRO A 354 11.62 -5.25 23.61
CA PRO A 354 11.52 -4.33 24.74
C PRO A 354 10.89 -2.99 24.35
N ASP A 355 10.10 -2.41 25.24
CA ASP A 355 9.36 -1.16 24.95
C ASP A 355 10.26 -0.01 24.50
N ASN A 356 11.45 0.12 25.08
CA ASN A 356 12.44 1.14 24.72
C ASN A 356 13.06 0.95 23.33
N LEU A 357 13.01 -0.26 22.75
CA LEU A 357 13.55 -0.59 21.43
C LEU A 357 12.46 -0.78 20.37
N LEU A 358 11.19 -0.87 20.78
CA LEU A 358 10.08 -1.23 19.91
C LEU A 358 10.01 -0.37 18.62
N GLY A 359 10.16 0.95 18.74
CA GLY A 359 10.16 1.86 17.61
C GLY A 359 11.34 1.64 16.66
N ARG A 360 12.55 1.47 17.19
CA ARG A 360 13.81 1.28 16.43
C ARG A 360 13.80 -0.04 15.66
N VAL A 361 13.49 -1.13 16.34
CA VAL A 361 13.43 -2.47 15.73
C VAL A 361 12.29 -2.59 14.72
N ASN A 362 11.11 -2.03 15.01
CA ASN A 362 9.99 -2.02 14.05
C ASN A 362 10.32 -1.22 12.79
N SER A 363 11.05 -0.12 12.88
CA SER A 363 11.47 0.66 11.70
C SER A 363 12.39 -0.17 10.80
N VAL A 364 13.37 -0.88 11.37
CA VAL A 364 14.26 -1.78 10.62
C VAL A 364 13.51 -2.98 10.04
N TYR A 365 12.62 -3.59 10.83
CA TYR A 365 11.76 -4.67 10.36
C TYR A 365 10.91 -4.24 9.15
N ARG A 366 10.27 -3.08 9.24
CA ARG A 366 9.44 -2.53 8.14
C ARG A 366 10.27 -2.21 6.91
N LEU A 367 11.48 -1.72 7.07
CA LEU A 367 12.40 -1.49 5.95
C LEU A 367 12.72 -2.81 5.22
N LEU A 368 13.00 -3.89 5.94
CA LEU A 368 13.24 -5.20 5.35
C LEU A 368 11.97 -5.80 4.73
N ALA A 369 10.83 -5.64 5.39
CA ALA A 369 9.56 -6.20 4.95
C ALA A 369 8.98 -5.48 3.72
N LEU A 370 9.04 -4.15 3.66
CA LEU A 370 8.40 -3.32 2.63
C LEU A 370 9.39 -2.75 1.61
N GLY A 371 10.67 -2.66 1.95
CA GLY A 371 11.70 -2.09 1.08
C GLY A 371 11.91 -2.87 -0.21
N LEU A 372 11.52 -4.14 -0.25
CA LEU A 372 11.59 -4.98 -1.44
C LEU A 372 10.40 -4.77 -2.42
N ASN A 373 9.33 -4.07 -2.02
CA ASN A 373 8.16 -3.85 -2.86
C ASN A 373 8.49 -3.15 -4.19
N PRO A 374 9.20 -2.01 -4.22
CA PRO A 374 9.55 -1.35 -5.47
C PRO A 374 10.43 -2.22 -6.36
N ILE A 375 11.35 -2.99 -5.76
CA ILE A 375 12.24 -3.89 -6.49
C ILE A 375 11.43 -5.03 -7.11
N GLY A 376 10.47 -5.60 -6.37
CA GLY A 376 9.56 -6.62 -6.89
C GLY A 376 8.71 -6.11 -8.06
N ALA A 377 8.16 -4.90 -7.97
CA ALA A 377 7.37 -4.30 -9.03
C ALA A 377 8.19 -4.11 -10.34
N ILE A 378 9.41 -3.56 -10.25
CA ILE A 378 10.31 -3.44 -11.42
C ILE A 378 10.67 -4.81 -11.96
N PHE A 379 11.01 -5.76 -11.10
CA PHE A 379 11.36 -7.12 -11.51
C PHE A 379 10.21 -7.80 -12.26
N GLY A 380 8.96 -7.59 -11.81
CA GLY A 380 7.77 -8.08 -12.50
C GLY A 380 7.64 -7.52 -13.91
N GLY A 381 7.75 -6.20 -14.08
CA GLY A 381 7.71 -5.57 -15.39
C GLY A 381 8.86 -5.99 -16.31
N ALA A 382 10.09 -6.04 -15.77
CA ALA A 382 11.27 -6.41 -16.52
C ALA A 382 11.22 -7.86 -17.01
N ILE A 383 10.81 -8.81 -16.14
CA ILE A 383 10.76 -10.22 -16.51
C ILE A 383 9.69 -10.48 -17.58
N VAL A 384 8.53 -9.82 -17.48
CA VAL A 384 7.48 -9.92 -18.50
C VAL A 384 7.98 -9.36 -19.83
N LYS A 385 8.63 -8.19 -19.83
CA LYS A 385 9.20 -7.60 -21.05
C LYS A 385 10.24 -8.49 -21.72
N ILE A 386 11.13 -9.13 -20.93
CA ILE A 386 12.14 -10.05 -21.44
C ILE A 386 11.47 -11.30 -22.03
N LEU A 387 10.52 -11.89 -21.33
CA LEU A 387 9.85 -13.10 -21.79
C LEU A 387 8.97 -12.84 -23.02
N ASP A 388 8.35 -11.68 -23.12
CA ASP A 388 7.52 -11.29 -24.26
C ASP A 388 8.30 -11.21 -25.58
N SER A 389 9.63 -11.01 -25.51
CA SER A 389 10.49 -11.04 -26.71
C SER A 389 10.78 -12.45 -27.26
N SER A 390 10.56 -13.49 -26.46
CA SER A 390 10.97 -14.87 -26.80
C SER A 390 9.85 -15.90 -26.67
N PHE A 391 8.78 -15.57 -25.96
CA PHE A 391 7.63 -16.43 -25.70
C PHE A 391 6.32 -15.71 -26.07
N SER A 392 5.19 -16.41 -25.95
CA SER A 392 3.89 -15.79 -26.17
C SER A 392 3.59 -14.73 -25.08
N ARG A 393 2.88 -13.69 -25.47
CA ARG A 393 2.40 -12.63 -24.57
C ARG A 393 1.61 -13.20 -23.38
N GLU A 394 0.78 -14.22 -23.64
CA GLU A 394 0.04 -14.91 -22.57
C GLU A 394 0.98 -15.54 -21.55
N PHE A 395 1.98 -16.29 -21.99
CA PHE A 395 2.95 -16.89 -21.07
C PHE A 395 3.72 -15.84 -20.28
N ALA A 396 4.19 -14.79 -20.96
CA ALA A 396 4.91 -13.69 -20.33
C ALA A 396 4.09 -13.02 -19.21
N LEU A 397 2.81 -12.70 -19.49
CA LEU A 397 1.91 -12.08 -18.50
C LEU A 397 1.54 -13.01 -17.34
N ARG A 398 1.49 -14.33 -17.56
CA ARG A 398 1.20 -15.32 -16.51
C ARG A 398 2.42 -15.65 -15.63
N PHE A 399 3.62 -15.48 -16.16
CA PHE A 399 4.86 -15.91 -15.49
C PHE A 399 5.09 -15.32 -14.10
N PRO A 400 4.81 -14.03 -13.81
CA PRO A 400 4.92 -13.47 -12.46
C PRO A 400 4.06 -14.21 -11.42
N PHE A 401 2.88 -14.69 -11.81
CA PHE A 401 2.00 -15.45 -10.94
C PHE A 401 2.54 -16.86 -10.66
N LEU A 402 3.11 -17.52 -11.68
CA LEU A 402 3.82 -18.80 -11.51
C LEU A 402 4.98 -18.65 -10.54
N LEU A 403 5.84 -17.67 -10.78
CA LEU A 403 7.04 -17.45 -9.98
C LEU A 403 6.70 -17.14 -8.51
N SER A 404 5.68 -16.32 -8.29
CA SER A 404 5.17 -16.03 -6.95
C SER A 404 4.64 -17.29 -6.26
N GLY A 405 3.87 -18.10 -6.96
CA GLY A 405 3.36 -19.38 -6.43
C GLY A 405 4.49 -20.32 -6.03
N ILE A 406 5.53 -20.48 -6.87
CA ILE A 406 6.70 -21.33 -6.58
C ILE A 406 7.40 -20.85 -5.30
N PHE A 407 7.71 -19.57 -5.20
CA PHE A 407 8.42 -19.05 -4.02
C PHE A 407 7.58 -19.10 -2.76
N MET A 408 6.28 -18.84 -2.85
CA MET A 408 5.38 -19.01 -1.70
C MET A 408 5.27 -20.49 -1.29
N PHE A 409 5.31 -21.43 -2.23
CA PHE A 409 5.37 -22.85 -1.92
C PHE A 409 6.69 -23.23 -1.23
N ILE A 410 7.83 -22.68 -1.65
CA ILE A 410 9.12 -22.86 -0.95
C ILE A 410 9.04 -22.30 0.47
N LEU A 411 8.47 -21.11 0.67
CA LEU A 411 8.23 -20.56 2.01
C LEU A 411 7.35 -21.47 2.85
N PHE A 412 6.28 -22.01 2.27
CA PHE A 412 5.39 -22.96 2.94
C PHE A 412 6.14 -24.21 3.40
N LEU A 413 6.94 -24.83 2.55
CA LEU A 413 7.73 -26.04 2.89
C LEU A 413 8.80 -25.77 3.96
N THR A 414 9.35 -24.57 4.00
CA THR A 414 10.42 -24.20 4.95
C THR A 414 9.88 -23.66 6.27
N ALA A 415 8.65 -23.16 6.33
CA ALA A 415 8.04 -22.57 7.52
C ALA A 415 8.00 -23.51 8.73
N PRO A 416 7.65 -24.83 8.63
CA PRO A 416 7.62 -25.72 9.79
C PRO A 416 8.98 -25.85 10.50
N LYS A 417 10.08 -25.73 9.74
CA LYS A 417 11.44 -25.79 10.29
C LYS A 417 11.95 -24.43 10.78
N LEU A 418 11.68 -23.37 10.01
CA LEU A 418 12.27 -22.05 10.26
C LEU A 418 11.42 -21.18 11.20
N LEU A 419 10.10 -21.42 11.25
CA LEU A 419 9.13 -20.73 12.11
C LEU A 419 8.38 -21.75 13.03
N SER A 420 9.11 -22.75 13.55
CA SER A 420 8.54 -23.78 14.40
C SER A 420 8.03 -23.23 15.73
N GLN A 421 6.98 -23.86 16.30
CA GLN A 421 6.46 -23.47 17.61
C GLN A 421 7.55 -23.54 18.68
N LYS A 422 8.39 -24.57 18.64
CA LYS A 422 9.55 -24.71 19.56
C LYS A 422 10.48 -23.49 19.52
N LEU A 423 10.73 -22.90 18.34
CA LEU A 423 11.56 -21.70 18.23
C LEU A 423 10.83 -20.48 18.81
N ILE A 424 9.53 -20.36 18.54
CA ILE A 424 8.70 -19.25 19.03
C ILE A 424 8.66 -19.29 20.56
N ASP A 425 8.35 -20.42 21.16
CA ASP A 425 8.29 -20.61 22.61
C ASP A 425 9.66 -20.40 23.28
N LYS A 426 10.72 -20.94 22.68
CA LYS A 426 12.10 -20.72 23.16
C LYS A 426 12.45 -19.22 23.19
N THR A 427 12.09 -18.49 22.14
CA THR A 427 12.43 -17.07 22.04
C THR A 427 11.61 -16.22 23.02
N LYS A 428 10.34 -16.57 23.26
CA LYS A 428 9.47 -15.88 24.23
C LYS A 428 9.90 -16.10 25.68
N ASN A 429 10.48 -17.25 25.98
CA ASN A 429 10.91 -17.60 27.33
C ASN A 429 12.33 -17.12 27.69
N ILE A 430 13.00 -16.39 26.80
CA ILE A 430 14.27 -15.72 27.11
C ILE A 430 13.93 -14.47 27.93
N PRO A 431 14.48 -14.29 29.15
CA PRO A 431 14.30 -13.06 29.92
C PRO A 431 14.68 -11.85 29.07
N ILE A 432 13.84 -10.84 29.08
CA ILE A 432 14.09 -9.56 28.43
C ILE A 432 14.85 -8.74 29.49
N ASP A 433 16.20 -8.81 29.46
CA ASP A 433 17.06 -7.98 30.31
C ASP A 433 17.12 -6.55 29.82
#